data_2f307dac97408bff90fd368c1c6d80bf
#
_entry.id   2f307dac97408bff90fd368c1c6d80bf
#
_cell.length_a   1.000
_cell.length_b   1.000
_cell.length_c   1.000
_cell.angle_alpha   90.00
_cell.angle_beta   90.00
_cell.angle_gamma   90.00
#
_symmetry.space_group_name_H-M   'P 1'
#
loop_
_entity.id
_entity.type
_entity.pdbx_description
1 polymer ?
#
loop_
_entity_poly.entity_id
_entity_poly.type
_entity_poly.pdbx_seq_one_letter_code
_entity_poly.pdbx_strand_id
1 'polypeptide(L)'
;MKAMVLAAGLGTRLRPLTDRTPKPLLPVAGRPILLWNLLLLKRHGITDIIINLHHLGEQIVQVLGDGSRFGMRVAYSHEPTLLGTGGGIKQAAPFLKDGSFLVLNGDTLSACDLTGLLSAHRAGGALVTLALREDPEAARWGPVTVDANSRILQINGAPPLRDPPKPLPLPCMFAGIHLLEPAVLDAIPPGPGSIIDVYLSLLRQGRILQGYRMSGYWSDVGTSERYAEAQQDVREGRLNLP
;
A
#
# COMPACT_ATOMS: atom_id res chain seq x y z
N MET A 1 12.05 -11.62 -2.35
CA MET A 1 11.62 -10.19 -2.33
C MET A 1 11.08 -9.89 -0.95
N LYS A 2 11.34 -8.70 -0.43
CA LYS A 2 10.84 -8.24 0.87
C LYS A 2 9.59 -7.38 0.69
N ALA A 3 8.78 -7.28 1.73
CA ALA A 3 7.62 -6.39 1.74
C ALA A 3 7.54 -5.60 3.05
N MET A 4 6.93 -4.41 2.97
CA MET A 4 6.52 -3.63 4.13
C MET A 4 5.00 -3.50 4.15
N VAL A 5 4.41 -3.65 5.34
CA VAL A 5 2.99 -3.35 5.55
C VAL A 5 2.89 -2.15 6.49
N LEU A 6 2.24 -1.08 6.01
CA LEU A 6 2.05 0.17 6.75
C LEU A 6 0.90 0.01 7.74
N ALA A 7 1.21 -0.10 9.03
CA ALA A 7 0.26 -0.40 10.10
C ALA A 7 0.29 0.59 11.28
N ALA A 8 1.06 1.68 11.19
CA ALA A 8 1.26 2.65 12.28
C ALA A 8 0.10 3.67 12.44
N GLY A 9 -0.94 3.62 11.60
CA GLY A 9 -2.04 4.59 11.60
C GLY A 9 -2.88 4.57 12.88
N LEU A 10 -3.38 5.76 13.29
CA LEU A 10 -4.20 5.92 14.51
C LEU A 10 -5.62 5.37 14.38
N GLY A 11 -6.14 5.17 13.16
CA GLY A 11 -7.48 4.63 12.93
C GLY A 11 -8.64 5.52 13.40
N THR A 12 -8.45 6.82 13.57
CA THR A 12 -9.38 7.75 14.23
C THR A 12 -10.80 7.75 13.66
N ARG A 13 -10.97 7.49 12.36
CA ARG A 13 -12.27 7.45 11.69
C ARG A 13 -13.14 6.23 12.06
N LEU A 14 -12.53 5.21 12.66
CA LEU A 14 -13.20 3.98 13.13
C LEU A 14 -13.41 3.94 14.66
N ARG A 15 -13.22 5.05 15.35
CA ARG A 15 -13.57 5.14 16.78
C ARG A 15 -15.07 4.93 16.98
N PRO A 16 -15.49 4.24 18.07
CA PRO A 16 -14.67 3.80 19.21
C PRO A 16 -13.94 2.45 19.03
N LEU A 17 -14.11 1.75 17.89
CA LEU A 17 -13.51 0.42 17.67
C LEU A 17 -11.97 0.44 17.83
N THR A 18 -11.35 1.51 17.33
CA THR A 18 -9.89 1.67 17.33
C THR A 18 -9.31 2.27 18.60
N ASP A 19 -10.12 2.55 19.62
CA ASP A 19 -9.63 3.00 20.92
C ASP A 19 -8.96 1.86 21.70
N ARG A 20 -9.36 0.61 21.45
CA ARG A 20 -8.87 -0.59 22.15
C ARG A 20 -8.19 -1.61 21.26
N THR A 21 -8.40 -1.55 19.95
CA THR A 21 -7.85 -2.49 18.98
C THR A 21 -7.26 -1.69 17.82
N PRO A 22 -5.97 -1.87 17.45
CA PRO A 22 -5.40 -1.14 16.33
C PRO A 22 -6.15 -1.54 15.04
N LYS A 23 -6.39 -0.57 14.15
CA LYS A 23 -7.16 -0.78 12.92
C LYS A 23 -6.75 -2.04 12.14
N PRO A 24 -5.44 -2.35 11.96
CA PRO A 24 -5.01 -3.56 11.25
C PRO A 24 -5.47 -4.87 11.89
N LEU A 25 -5.81 -4.86 13.18
CA LEU A 25 -6.32 -6.04 13.88
C LEU A 25 -7.85 -6.12 13.93
N LEU A 26 -8.58 -5.13 13.43
CA LEU A 26 -10.04 -5.25 13.33
C LEU A 26 -10.40 -6.46 12.46
N PRO A 27 -11.34 -7.33 12.92
CA PRO A 27 -11.66 -8.54 12.19
C PRO A 27 -12.60 -8.25 11.01
N VAL A 28 -12.26 -8.76 9.83
CA VAL A 28 -13.16 -8.85 8.67
C VAL A 28 -13.45 -10.32 8.42
N ALA A 29 -14.72 -10.71 8.52
CA ALA A 29 -15.17 -12.12 8.48
C ALA A 29 -14.35 -13.03 9.42
N GLY A 30 -14.11 -12.55 10.66
CA GLY A 30 -13.41 -13.32 11.70
C GLY A 30 -11.88 -13.31 11.59
N ARG A 31 -11.28 -12.63 10.61
CA ARG A 31 -9.83 -12.58 10.39
C ARG A 31 -9.35 -11.12 10.42
N PRO A 32 -8.28 -10.77 11.16
CA PRO A 32 -7.69 -9.43 11.15
C PRO A 32 -7.40 -8.92 9.74
N ILE A 33 -7.65 -7.62 9.47
CA ILE A 33 -7.35 -6.97 8.18
C ILE A 33 -5.88 -7.22 7.79
N LEU A 34 -4.97 -7.07 8.73
CA LEU A 34 -3.54 -7.28 8.52
C LEU A 34 -3.24 -8.71 8.03
N LEU A 35 -3.95 -9.71 8.56
CA LEU A 35 -3.72 -11.10 8.16
C LEU A 35 -4.17 -11.35 6.71
N TRP A 36 -5.19 -10.64 6.20
CA TRP A 36 -5.55 -10.68 4.79
C TRP A 36 -4.41 -10.17 3.90
N ASN A 37 -3.74 -9.07 4.30
CA ASN A 37 -2.55 -8.56 3.60
C ASN A 37 -1.39 -9.57 3.61
N LEU A 38 -1.15 -10.22 4.75
CA LEU A 38 -0.11 -11.24 4.85
C LEU A 38 -0.40 -12.45 3.96
N LEU A 39 -1.67 -12.88 3.88
CA LEU A 39 -2.07 -13.98 3.00
C LEU A 39 -1.92 -13.62 1.51
N LEU A 40 -2.26 -12.39 1.13
CA LEU A 40 -1.99 -11.89 -0.23
C LEU A 40 -0.49 -12.00 -0.55
N LEU A 41 0.38 -11.50 0.33
CA LEU A 41 1.84 -11.58 0.15
C LEU A 41 2.32 -13.04 0.05
N LYS A 42 1.84 -13.90 0.94
CA LYS A 42 2.19 -15.33 0.96
C LYS A 42 1.80 -16.06 -0.32
N ARG A 43 0.61 -15.79 -0.83
CA ARG A 43 0.10 -16.35 -2.10
C ARG A 43 1.08 -16.11 -3.26
N HIS A 44 1.77 -14.98 -3.24
CA HIS A 44 2.76 -14.60 -4.25
C HIS A 44 4.22 -14.89 -3.82
N GLY A 45 4.44 -15.75 -2.81
CA GLY A 45 5.75 -16.18 -2.38
C GLY A 45 6.57 -15.12 -1.65
N ILE A 46 5.94 -14.07 -1.13
CA ILE A 46 6.58 -13.00 -0.38
C ILE A 46 6.39 -13.26 1.11
N THR A 47 7.46 -13.71 1.77
CA THR A 47 7.40 -14.19 3.15
C THR A 47 8.29 -13.41 4.12
N ASP A 48 9.16 -12.52 3.63
CA ASP A 48 9.99 -11.62 4.43
C ASP A 48 9.31 -10.26 4.54
N ILE A 49 8.80 -9.92 5.71
CA ILE A 49 7.90 -8.79 5.91
C ILE A 49 8.39 -7.94 7.08
N ILE A 50 8.34 -6.62 6.90
CA ILE A 50 8.48 -5.66 7.99
C ILE A 50 7.16 -4.89 8.16
N ILE A 51 6.76 -4.65 9.40
CA ILE A 51 5.52 -3.94 9.75
C ILE A 51 5.90 -2.74 10.62
N ASN A 52 5.50 -1.52 10.22
CA ASN A 52 5.70 -0.37 11.10
C ASN A 52 4.58 -0.28 12.14
N LEU A 53 4.95 0.10 13.34
CA LEU A 53 4.09 0.10 14.51
C LEU A 53 4.14 1.46 15.22
N HIS A 54 2.99 1.95 15.68
CA HIS A 54 2.88 3.12 16.53
C HIS A 54 1.76 2.90 17.57
N HIS A 55 0.53 3.27 17.25
CA HIS A 55 -0.62 3.14 18.14
C HIS A 55 -1.00 1.67 18.38
N LEU A 56 -1.00 1.24 19.66
CA LEU A 56 -1.32 -0.13 20.07
C LEU A 56 -0.50 -1.21 19.35
N GLY A 57 0.72 -0.88 18.92
CA GLY A 57 1.57 -1.77 18.11
C GLY A 57 1.90 -3.10 18.79
N GLU A 58 2.00 -3.11 20.12
CA GLU A 58 2.28 -4.33 20.90
C GLU A 58 1.21 -5.42 20.70
N GLN A 59 -0.04 -5.03 20.47
CA GLN A 59 -1.09 -6.00 20.15
C GLN A 59 -0.82 -6.70 18.81
N ILE A 60 -0.28 -5.97 17.82
CA ILE A 60 0.11 -6.55 16.53
C ILE A 60 1.23 -7.57 16.73
N VAL A 61 2.24 -7.23 17.54
CA VAL A 61 3.35 -8.14 17.91
C VAL A 61 2.81 -9.38 18.60
N GLN A 62 1.91 -9.24 19.58
CA GLN A 62 1.29 -10.37 20.29
C GLN A 62 0.51 -11.29 19.34
N VAL A 63 -0.21 -10.72 18.38
CA VAL A 63 -1.03 -11.46 17.42
C VAL A 63 -0.17 -12.16 16.36
N LEU A 64 0.89 -11.59 15.85
CA LEU A 64 1.66 -12.15 14.74
C LEU A 64 2.93 -12.89 15.19
N GLY A 65 3.54 -12.48 16.32
CA GLY A 65 4.84 -13.01 16.76
C GLY A 65 5.93 -12.73 15.73
N ASP A 66 6.78 -13.69 15.51
CA ASP A 66 7.81 -13.67 14.44
C ASP A 66 7.28 -14.07 13.06
N GLY A 67 5.99 -14.37 12.94
CA GLY A 67 5.33 -14.79 11.70
C GLY A 67 5.43 -16.27 11.38
N SER A 68 6.23 -17.06 12.12
CA SER A 68 6.52 -18.47 11.83
C SER A 68 5.26 -19.34 11.76
N ARG A 69 4.27 -19.11 12.62
CA ARG A 69 2.98 -19.82 12.60
C ARG A 69 2.16 -19.60 11.33
N PHE A 70 2.47 -18.54 10.57
CA PHE A 70 1.86 -18.26 9.27
C PHE A 70 2.76 -18.66 8.09
N GLY A 71 3.95 -19.24 8.39
CA GLY A 71 4.95 -19.57 7.39
C GLY A 71 5.63 -18.35 6.78
N MET A 72 5.86 -17.33 7.59
CA MET A 72 6.49 -16.06 7.21
C MET A 72 7.56 -15.67 8.22
N ARG A 73 8.35 -14.65 7.89
CA ARG A 73 9.27 -13.97 8.81
C ARG A 73 8.82 -12.52 8.93
N VAL A 74 8.43 -12.12 10.13
CA VAL A 74 7.92 -10.78 10.40
C VAL A 74 8.89 -10.04 11.31
N ALA A 75 9.38 -8.91 10.83
CA ALA A 75 10.13 -7.92 11.59
C ALA A 75 9.24 -6.70 11.89
N TYR A 76 9.62 -5.90 12.87
CA TYR A 76 8.86 -4.74 13.28
C TYR A 76 9.73 -3.48 13.29
N SER A 77 9.15 -2.35 12.84
CA SER A 77 9.74 -1.03 12.89
C SER A 77 8.90 -0.14 13.82
N HIS A 78 9.35 0.07 15.05
CA HIS A 78 8.62 0.88 16.03
C HIS A 78 8.84 2.36 15.76
N GLU A 79 7.77 3.13 15.66
CA GLU A 79 7.75 4.57 15.48
C GLU A 79 7.40 5.24 16.82
N PRO A 80 8.36 5.84 17.56
CA PRO A 80 8.05 6.58 18.80
C PRO A 80 7.10 7.75 18.55
N THR A 81 7.21 8.37 17.38
CA THR A 81 6.30 9.40 16.85
C THR A 81 5.81 8.95 15.48
N LEU A 82 4.59 9.32 15.10
CA LEU A 82 4.02 8.96 13.80
C LEU A 82 4.84 9.59 12.67
N LEU A 83 5.45 8.75 11.83
CA LEU A 83 6.33 9.19 10.75
C LEU A 83 5.60 9.37 9.40
N GLY A 84 4.35 8.97 9.31
CA GLY A 84 3.63 8.93 8.04
C GLY A 84 4.17 7.85 7.10
N THR A 85 3.67 7.82 5.87
CA THR A 85 4.00 6.73 4.94
C THR A 85 5.44 6.78 4.45
N GLY A 86 5.95 7.96 4.10
CA GLY A 86 7.33 8.14 3.64
C GLY A 86 8.35 7.90 4.76
N GLY A 87 8.16 8.55 5.90
CA GLY A 87 9.08 8.42 7.03
C GLY A 87 9.14 6.99 7.58
N GLY A 88 7.99 6.28 7.65
CA GLY A 88 7.96 4.88 8.04
C GLY A 88 8.75 3.98 7.09
N ILE A 89 8.63 4.18 5.76
CA ILE A 89 9.43 3.47 4.76
C ILE A 89 10.92 3.78 4.92
N LYS A 90 11.27 5.07 5.15
CA LYS A 90 12.67 5.48 5.37
C LYS A 90 13.27 4.82 6.61
N GLN A 91 12.51 4.74 7.71
CA GLN A 91 12.96 4.09 8.93
C GLN A 91 13.20 2.58 8.72
N ALA A 92 12.39 1.94 7.88
CA ALA A 92 12.54 0.53 7.52
C ALA A 92 13.64 0.25 6.46
N ALA A 93 14.34 1.28 5.95
CA ALA A 93 15.35 1.15 4.90
C ALA A 93 16.43 0.09 5.18
N PRO A 94 16.96 -0.10 6.41
CA PRO A 94 17.94 -1.17 6.67
C PRO A 94 17.44 -2.57 6.32
N PHE A 95 16.13 -2.82 6.46
CA PHE A 95 15.51 -4.09 6.07
C PHE A 95 15.24 -4.16 4.57
N LEU A 96 14.90 -3.05 3.91
CA LEU A 96 14.35 -3.00 2.55
C LEU A 96 15.42 -2.84 1.44
N LYS A 97 16.59 -2.33 1.76
CA LYS A 97 17.60 -1.83 0.78
C LYS A 97 18.23 -2.84 -0.16
N ASP A 98 18.07 -4.14 0.08
CA ASP A 98 18.84 -5.19 -0.64
C ASP A 98 18.23 -5.58 -2.01
N GLY A 99 17.20 -4.90 -2.47
CA GLY A 99 16.53 -5.13 -3.75
C GLY A 99 15.17 -4.48 -3.82
N SER A 100 14.51 -4.59 -4.96
CA SER A 100 13.12 -4.10 -5.12
C SER A 100 12.21 -4.69 -4.05
N PHE A 101 11.34 -3.86 -3.48
CA PHE A 101 10.47 -4.24 -2.37
C PHE A 101 9.03 -3.72 -2.56
N LEU A 102 8.08 -4.48 -2.02
CA LEU A 102 6.67 -4.09 -1.98
C LEU A 102 6.35 -3.29 -0.72
N VAL A 103 5.43 -2.35 -0.86
CA VAL A 103 4.78 -1.68 0.27
C VAL A 103 3.27 -1.78 0.09
N LEU A 104 2.56 -2.15 1.17
CA LEU A 104 1.11 -2.26 1.22
C LEU A 104 0.56 -1.40 2.36
N ASN A 105 -0.56 -0.73 2.10
CA ASN A 105 -1.34 -0.13 3.18
C ASN A 105 -2.01 -1.25 4.00
N GLY A 106 -1.75 -1.31 5.30
CA GLY A 106 -2.25 -2.35 6.19
C GLY A 106 -3.73 -2.28 6.53
N ASP A 107 -4.44 -1.29 6.00
CA ASP A 107 -5.86 -1.04 6.20
C ASP A 107 -6.69 -1.30 4.93
N THR A 108 -6.10 -1.93 3.93
CA THR A 108 -6.72 -2.24 2.64
C THR A 108 -6.87 -3.75 2.46
N LEU A 109 -8.01 -4.19 1.95
CA LEU A 109 -8.23 -5.55 1.49
C LEU A 109 -8.11 -5.61 -0.03
N SER A 110 -7.33 -6.54 -0.56
CA SER A 110 -7.09 -6.61 -2.00
C SER A 110 -6.82 -8.04 -2.48
N ALA A 111 -7.24 -8.31 -3.73
CA ALA A 111 -6.86 -9.50 -4.50
C ALA A 111 -5.95 -9.12 -5.69
N CYS A 112 -5.09 -8.11 -5.51
CA CYS A 112 -4.15 -7.67 -6.54
C CYS A 112 -3.21 -8.80 -6.98
N ASP A 113 -3.01 -8.96 -8.28
CA ASP A 113 -1.97 -9.84 -8.81
C ASP A 113 -0.58 -9.20 -8.64
N LEU A 114 0.07 -9.53 -7.52
CA LEU A 114 1.41 -9.03 -7.21
C LEU A 114 2.49 -9.60 -8.16
N THR A 115 2.26 -10.76 -8.77
CA THR A 115 3.17 -11.33 -9.77
C THR A 115 3.13 -10.51 -11.06
N GLY A 116 1.93 -10.16 -11.52
CA GLY A 116 1.74 -9.26 -12.66
C GLY A 116 2.32 -7.87 -12.40
N LEU A 117 2.11 -7.31 -11.20
CA LEU A 117 2.71 -6.03 -10.78
C LEU A 117 4.24 -6.07 -10.85
N LEU A 118 4.87 -7.14 -10.33
CA LEU A 118 6.33 -7.33 -10.39
C LEU A 118 6.84 -7.45 -11.82
N SER A 119 6.13 -8.18 -12.67
CA SER A 119 6.48 -8.35 -14.08
C SER A 119 6.42 -7.02 -14.83
N ALA A 120 5.36 -6.24 -14.63
CA ALA A 120 5.21 -4.91 -15.20
C ALA A 120 6.30 -3.94 -14.74
N HIS A 121 6.65 -3.96 -13.46
CA HIS A 121 7.72 -3.13 -12.90
C HIS A 121 9.07 -3.42 -13.55
N ARG A 122 9.45 -4.69 -13.67
CA ARG A 122 10.70 -5.12 -14.31
C ARG A 122 10.76 -4.72 -15.78
N ALA A 123 9.65 -4.89 -16.50
CA ALA A 123 9.56 -4.53 -17.92
C ALA A 123 9.63 -3.01 -18.15
N GLY A 124 9.11 -2.21 -17.23
CA GLY A 124 9.03 -0.75 -17.36
C GLY A 124 10.30 -0.01 -16.97
N GLY A 125 11.22 -0.62 -16.25
CA GLY A 125 12.44 0.03 -15.75
C GLY A 125 12.17 1.25 -14.87
N ALA A 126 11.04 1.27 -14.20
CA ALA A 126 10.58 2.39 -13.36
C ALA A 126 11.19 2.33 -11.96
N LEU A 127 11.38 3.47 -11.31
CA LEU A 127 11.77 3.53 -9.90
C LEU A 127 10.65 3.09 -8.96
N VAL A 128 9.40 3.34 -9.37
CA VAL A 128 8.19 3.03 -8.62
C VAL A 128 7.13 2.53 -9.57
N THR A 129 6.40 1.48 -9.19
CA THR A 129 5.18 1.06 -9.87
C THR A 129 4.03 1.06 -8.87
N LEU A 130 3.00 1.85 -9.14
CA LEU A 130 1.79 1.93 -8.33
C LEU A 130 0.73 0.98 -8.87
N ALA A 131 0.13 0.16 -8.02
CA ALA A 131 -1.11 -0.52 -8.38
C ALA A 131 -2.24 0.52 -8.47
N LEU A 132 -2.86 0.60 -9.63
CA LEU A 132 -3.91 1.56 -9.95
C LEU A 132 -5.24 0.82 -10.16
N ARG A 133 -6.29 1.38 -9.60
CA ARG A 133 -7.66 0.94 -9.82
C ARG A 133 -8.40 2.01 -10.62
N GLU A 134 -9.14 1.59 -11.65
CA GLU A 134 -10.12 2.45 -12.30
C GLU A 134 -11.31 2.62 -11.36
N ASP A 135 -11.64 3.86 -11.04
CA ASP A 135 -12.74 4.19 -10.14
C ASP A 135 -13.42 5.47 -10.61
N PRO A 136 -14.74 5.45 -10.85
CA PRO A 136 -15.49 6.67 -11.22
C PRO A 136 -15.35 7.80 -10.18
N GLU A 137 -15.12 7.43 -8.91
CA GLU A 137 -14.91 8.37 -7.81
C GLU A 137 -13.42 8.63 -7.51
N ALA A 138 -12.51 8.33 -8.45
CA ALA A 138 -11.05 8.52 -8.25
C ALA A 138 -10.68 9.92 -7.75
N ALA A 139 -11.46 10.94 -8.09
CA ALA A 139 -11.28 12.31 -7.58
C ALA A 139 -11.33 12.40 -6.05
N ARG A 140 -12.05 11.52 -5.37
CA ARG A 140 -12.15 11.47 -3.89
C ARG A 140 -10.91 10.86 -3.24
N TRP A 141 -10.17 10.05 -4.01
CA TRP A 141 -9.02 9.27 -3.51
C TRP A 141 -7.67 9.86 -3.91
N GLY A 142 -7.70 10.84 -4.77
CA GLY A 142 -6.51 11.37 -5.42
C GLY A 142 -6.28 10.71 -6.78
N PRO A 143 -6.70 11.38 -7.86
CA PRO A 143 -6.63 10.82 -9.20
C PRO A 143 -5.17 10.66 -9.66
N VAL A 144 -4.90 9.56 -10.36
CA VAL A 144 -3.63 9.29 -11.03
C VAL A 144 -3.86 9.26 -12.53
N THR A 145 -3.13 10.09 -13.27
CA THR A 145 -3.16 10.13 -14.73
C THR A 145 -1.95 9.38 -15.28
N VAL A 146 -2.18 8.49 -16.25
CA VAL A 146 -1.14 7.73 -16.94
C VAL A 146 -1.20 8.00 -18.45
N ASP A 147 -0.07 7.81 -19.15
CA ASP A 147 -0.02 7.79 -20.61
C ASP A 147 -0.41 6.41 -21.20
N ALA A 148 -0.36 6.28 -22.52
CA ALA A 148 -0.66 5.04 -23.23
C ALA A 148 0.32 3.88 -22.88
N ASN A 149 1.50 4.19 -22.36
CA ASN A 149 2.51 3.23 -21.93
C ASN A 149 2.45 2.97 -20.40
N SER A 150 1.35 3.39 -19.75
CA SER A 150 1.17 3.28 -18.29
C SER A 150 2.17 4.08 -17.46
N ARG A 151 2.90 5.06 -18.03
CA ARG A 151 3.74 5.96 -17.25
C ARG A 151 2.86 6.95 -16.51
N ILE A 152 3.16 7.17 -15.24
CA ILE A 152 2.43 8.14 -14.41
C ILE A 152 2.83 9.54 -14.83
N LEU A 153 1.84 10.36 -15.21
CA LEU A 153 2.00 11.75 -15.60
C LEU A 153 1.66 12.70 -14.45
N GLN A 154 0.65 12.35 -13.66
CA GLN A 154 0.17 13.15 -12.53
C GLN A 154 -0.32 12.27 -11.39
N ILE A 155 -0.17 12.78 -10.17
CA ILE A 155 -0.84 12.31 -8.96
C ILE A 155 -1.52 13.54 -8.35
N ASN A 156 -2.82 13.45 -8.06
CA ASN A 156 -3.61 14.57 -7.52
C ASN A 156 -3.54 15.87 -8.37
N GLY A 157 -3.47 15.71 -9.70
CA GLY A 157 -3.36 16.85 -10.61
C GLY A 157 -1.98 17.51 -10.67
N ALA A 158 -0.95 16.95 -10.01
CA ALA A 158 0.41 17.48 -10.00
C ALA A 158 1.43 16.45 -10.56
N PRO A 159 2.49 16.89 -11.28
CA PRO A 159 2.67 18.24 -11.81
C PRO A 159 1.63 18.59 -12.89
N PRO A 160 1.39 19.89 -13.19
CA PRO A 160 0.48 20.26 -14.26
C PRO A 160 0.95 19.71 -15.61
N LEU A 161 0.02 19.17 -16.41
CA LEU A 161 0.31 18.71 -17.78
C LEU A 161 0.26 19.88 -18.74
N ARG A 162 1.30 20.01 -19.58
CA ARG A 162 1.28 20.97 -20.71
C ARG A 162 0.34 20.48 -21.82
N ASP A 163 0.44 19.18 -22.14
CA ASP A 163 -0.38 18.52 -23.18
C ASP A 163 -1.02 17.26 -22.56
N PRO A 164 -2.26 17.34 -22.04
CA PRO A 164 -2.94 16.18 -21.52
C PRO A 164 -3.24 15.15 -22.64
N PRO A 165 -3.15 13.84 -22.33
CA PRO A 165 -3.47 12.81 -23.31
C PRO A 165 -4.90 12.94 -23.83
N LYS A 166 -5.10 12.69 -25.12
CA LYS A 166 -6.43 12.69 -25.77
C LYS A 166 -6.67 11.33 -26.45
N PRO A 167 -7.80 10.64 -26.19
CA PRO A 167 -8.80 10.96 -25.15
C PRO A 167 -8.22 10.87 -23.76
N LEU A 168 -8.82 11.55 -22.77
CA LEU A 168 -8.46 11.40 -21.37
C LEU A 168 -8.72 9.95 -20.97
N PRO A 169 -7.72 9.26 -20.37
CA PRO A 169 -7.93 7.91 -19.85
C PRO A 169 -8.97 7.92 -18.72
N LEU A 170 -9.60 6.75 -18.48
CA LEU A 170 -10.45 6.58 -17.31
C LEU A 170 -9.67 6.96 -16.05
N PRO A 171 -10.29 7.71 -15.13
CA PRO A 171 -9.63 8.12 -13.91
C PRO A 171 -9.24 6.90 -13.07
N CYS A 172 -7.99 6.85 -12.68
CA CYS A 172 -7.46 5.82 -11.78
C CYS A 172 -7.15 6.44 -10.43
N MET A 173 -7.17 5.60 -9.39
CA MET A 173 -6.68 5.94 -8.06
C MET A 173 -5.55 5.01 -7.66
N PHE A 174 -4.68 5.44 -6.75
CA PHE A 174 -3.66 4.59 -6.15
C PHE A 174 -4.30 3.65 -5.13
N ALA A 175 -4.12 2.34 -5.32
CA ALA A 175 -4.76 1.30 -4.51
C ALA A 175 -4.01 0.97 -3.20
N GLY A 176 -2.98 1.73 -2.83
CA GLY A 176 -2.22 1.50 -1.61
C GLY A 176 -1.24 0.31 -1.69
N ILE A 177 -0.94 -0.18 -2.90
CA ILE A 177 0.05 -1.25 -3.16
C ILE A 177 1.05 -0.71 -4.16
N HIS A 178 2.34 -0.74 -3.83
CA HIS A 178 3.38 -0.23 -4.71
C HIS A 178 4.68 -1.03 -4.60
N LEU A 179 5.40 -1.09 -5.71
CA LEU A 179 6.72 -1.69 -5.82
C LEU A 179 7.76 -0.59 -6.03
N LEU A 180 8.82 -0.62 -5.24
CA LEU A 180 9.85 0.41 -5.21
C LEU A 180 11.23 -0.20 -5.44
N GLU A 181 12.06 0.53 -6.18
CA GLU A 181 13.49 0.28 -6.23
C GLU A 181 14.20 0.87 -5.00
N PRO A 182 15.30 0.26 -4.51
CA PRO A 182 16.05 0.76 -3.36
C PRO A 182 16.47 2.23 -3.47
N ALA A 183 16.75 2.71 -4.68
CA ALA A 183 17.13 4.10 -4.94
C ALA A 183 16.05 5.11 -4.50
N VAL A 184 14.80 4.69 -4.35
CA VAL A 184 13.73 5.55 -3.82
C VAL A 184 13.97 5.89 -2.34
N LEU A 185 14.60 5.00 -1.59
CA LEU A 185 14.92 5.24 -0.18
C LEU A 185 15.81 6.48 0.02
N ASP A 186 16.70 6.76 -0.95
CA ASP A 186 17.58 7.95 -0.89
C ASP A 186 16.80 9.24 -1.15
N ALA A 187 15.72 9.16 -1.92
CA ALA A 187 14.85 10.30 -2.21
C ALA A 187 13.86 10.64 -1.08
N ILE A 188 13.69 9.76 -0.09
CA ILE A 188 12.82 10.01 1.06
C ILE A 188 13.58 10.85 2.09
N PRO A 189 13.10 12.07 2.45
CA PRO A 189 13.70 12.88 3.50
C PRO A 189 13.61 12.18 4.87
N PRO A 190 14.52 12.45 5.80
CA PRO A 190 14.39 11.98 7.17
C PRO A 190 13.21 12.67 7.88
N GLY A 191 12.59 11.96 8.82
CA GLY A 191 11.46 12.47 9.61
C GLY A 191 10.07 12.19 9.01
N PRO A 192 9.02 12.80 9.59
CA PRO A 192 7.65 12.58 9.15
C PRO A 192 7.38 13.10 7.74
N GLY A 193 6.67 12.32 6.92
CA GLY A 193 6.33 12.71 5.56
C GLY A 193 5.46 11.71 4.81
N SER A 194 4.85 12.18 3.73
CA SER A 194 4.05 11.35 2.83
C SER A 194 4.92 10.77 1.71
N ILE A 195 4.73 9.51 1.39
CA ILE A 195 5.40 8.90 0.23
C ILE A 195 4.91 9.51 -1.10
N ILE A 196 3.69 10.05 -1.12
CA ILE A 196 3.15 10.75 -2.30
C ILE A 196 3.97 12.00 -2.62
N ASP A 197 4.42 12.74 -1.60
CA ASP A 197 5.26 13.93 -1.83
C ASP A 197 6.60 13.56 -2.47
N VAL A 198 7.16 12.41 -2.09
CA VAL A 198 8.35 11.85 -2.73
C VAL A 198 8.08 11.52 -4.20
N TYR A 199 6.95 10.88 -4.50
CA TYR A 199 6.58 10.56 -5.89
C TYR A 199 6.38 11.83 -6.73
N LEU A 200 5.74 12.85 -6.18
CA LEU A 200 5.60 14.15 -6.85
C LEU A 200 6.96 14.82 -7.10
N SER A 201 7.90 14.70 -6.16
CA SER A 201 9.28 15.18 -6.34
C SER A 201 9.99 14.43 -7.45
N LEU A 202 9.90 13.11 -7.49
CA LEU A 202 10.50 12.27 -8.55
C LEU A 202 9.90 12.59 -9.93
N LEU A 203 8.58 12.79 -10.04
CA LEU A 203 7.92 13.20 -11.28
C LEU A 203 8.43 14.55 -11.78
N ARG A 204 8.58 15.55 -10.88
CA ARG A 204 9.15 16.87 -11.24
C ARG A 204 10.59 16.79 -11.72
N GLN A 205 11.36 15.80 -11.25
CA GLN A 205 12.73 15.50 -11.69
C GLN A 205 12.78 14.70 -13.01
N GLY A 206 11.64 14.42 -13.63
CA GLY A 206 11.56 13.62 -14.85
C GLY A 206 11.85 12.12 -14.66
N ARG A 207 11.77 11.62 -13.42
CA ARG A 207 11.96 10.18 -13.14
C ARG A 207 10.72 9.39 -13.58
N ILE A 208 10.96 8.17 -14.06
CA ILE A 208 9.89 7.29 -14.53
C ILE A 208 9.20 6.61 -13.35
N LEU A 209 7.92 6.89 -13.20
CA LEU A 209 7.00 6.17 -12.34
C LEU A 209 5.96 5.49 -13.24
N GLN A 210 5.56 4.26 -12.90
CA GLN A 210 4.64 3.45 -13.70
C GLN A 210 3.36 3.11 -12.94
N GLY A 211 2.25 3.01 -13.65
CA GLY A 211 1.00 2.47 -13.17
C GLY A 211 0.83 1.01 -13.61
N TYR A 212 0.37 0.17 -12.73
CA TYR A 212 -0.12 -1.17 -13.01
C TYR A 212 -1.64 -1.21 -12.77
N ARG A 213 -2.44 -1.35 -13.82
CA ARG A 213 -3.89 -1.44 -13.69
C ARG A 213 -4.24 -2.79 -13.08
N MET A 214 -4.62 -2.78 -11.81
CA MET A 214 -5.04 -3.98 -11.12
C MET A 214 -6.49 -4.31 -11.45
N SER A 215 -6.78 -5.60 -11.53
CA SER A 215 -8.12 -6.16 -11.50
C SER A 215 -8.38 -6.85 -10.16
N GLY A 216 -9.62 -7.24 -9.92
CA GLY A 216 -10.01 -7.97 -8.72
C GLY A 216 -10.49 -7.09 -7.57
N TYR A 217 -10.78 -7.75 -6.46
CA TYR A 217 -11.34 -7.09 -5.28
C TYR A 217 -10.37 -6.08 -4.67
N TRP A 218 -10.93 -4.96 -4.26
CA TRP A 218 -10.24 -3.94 -3.46
C TRP A 218 -11.24 -3.20 -2.58
N SER A 219 -10.88 -2.97 -1.32
CA SER A 219 -11.64 -2.17 -0.37
C SER A 219 -10.70 -1.48 0.61
N ASP A 220 -10.89 -0.16 0.81
CA ASP A 220 -10.31 0.59 1.93
C ASP A 220 -11.25 0.49 3.13
N VAL A 221 -10.78 -0.09 4.20
CA VAL A 221 -11.54 -0.21 5.46
C VAL A 221 -11.37 1.07 6.29
N GLY A 222 -11.67 2.23 5.70
CA GLY A 222 -11.38 3.54 6.31
C GLY A 222 -12.49 4.14 7.14
N THR A 223 -13.75 3.72 6.96
CA THR A 223 -14.93 4.22 7.68
C THR A 223 -15.80 3.05 8.16
N SER A 224 -16.75 3.32 9.07
CA SER A 224 -17.68 2.30 9.59
C SER A 224 -18.53 1.67 8.50
N GLU A 225 -18.96 2.46 7.51
CA GLU A 225 -19.74 1.99 6.37
C GLU A 225 -18.93 1.02 5.52
N ARG A 226 -17.68 1.39 5.16
CA ARG A 226 -16.77 0.53 4.38
C ARG A 226 -16.32 -0.70 5.15
N TYR A 227 -16.19 -0.58 6.46
CA TYR A 227 -15.91 -1.73 7.30
C TYR A 227 -17.07 -2.73 7.26
N ALA A 228 -18.32 -2.27 7.31
CA ALA A 228 -19.51 -3.12 7.18
C ALA A 228 -19.60 -3.75 5.78
N GLU A 229 -19.37 -2.96 4.71
CA GLU A 229 -19.32 -3.43 3.33
C GLU A 229 -18.25 -4.53 3.15
N ALA A 230 -17.03 -4.30 3.63
CA ALA A 230 -15.95 -5.27 3.56
C ALA A 230 -16.28 -6.59 4.29
N GLN A 231 -16.98 -6.53 5.41
CA GLN A 231 -17.49 -7.70 6.12
C GLN A 231 -18.44 -8.53 5.26
N GLN A 232 -19.37 -7.85 4.57
CA GLN A 232 -20.33 -8.50 3.68
C GLN A 232 -19.64 -9.09 2.45
N ASP A 233 -18.78 -8.31 1.79
CA ASP A 233 -18.06 -8.72 0.59
C ASP A 233 -17.24 -10.01 0.80
N VAL A 234 -16.55 -10.10 1.93
CA VAL A 234 -15.77 -11.30 2.26
C VAL A 234 -16.68 -12.50 2.56
N ARG A 235 -17.82 -12.30 3.26
CA ARG A 235 -18.79 -13.39 3.50
C ARG A 235 -19.43 -13.89 2.20
N GLU A 236 -19.64 -13.02 1.23
CA GLU A 236 -20.16 -13.34 -0.10
C GLU A 236 -19.09 -13.92 -1.06
N GLY A 237 -17.84 -14.07 -0.59
CA GLY A 237 -16.76 -14.65 -1.38
C GLY A 237 -16.17 -13.72 -2.44
N ARG A 238 -16.43 -12.40 -2.38
CA ARG A 238 -15.85 -11.42 -3.33
C ARG A 238 -14.35 -11.27 -3.15
N LEU A 239 -13.83 -11.40 -1.91
CA LEU A 239 -12.41 -11.56 -1.64
C LEU A 239 -12.12 -13.03 -1.38
N ASN A 240 -11.47 -13.68 -2.34
CA ASN A 240 -11.04 -15.07 -2.20
C ASN A 240 -9.51 -15.14 -2.10
N LEU A 241 -9.03 -15.16 -0.87
CA LEU A 241 -7.65 -15.46 -0.51
C LEU A 241 -7.67 -16.70 0.38
N PRO A 242 -6.78 -17.67 0.15
CA PRO A 242 -6.74 -18.93 0.89
C PRO A 242 -6.45 -18.75 2.38
#